data_a914c86ccfba4763cbfcb86f2d04cd85
#
_entry.id   a914c86ccfba4763cbfcb86f2d04cd85
#
_cell.length_a   1.000
_cell.length_b   1.000
_cell.length_c   1.000
_cell.angle_alpha   90.00
_cell.angle_beta   90.00
_cell.angle_gamma   90.00
#
_symmetry.space_group_name_H-M   'P 1'
#
loop_
_entity.id
_entity.type
_entity.pdbx_description
1 polymer ?
#
loop_
_entity_poly.entity_id
_entity_poly.type
_entity_poly.pdbx_seq_one_letter_code
_entity_poly.pdbx_strand_id
1 'polypeptide(L)'
;YYESAALYPILYKYFQNGFKWIAGPKPLLNYDSSLPYYRDGDAIELTDEDVKHQKLTGGRLEKLHKLAEKEILFEAANTVRMGKDLLYLISSSGNKLGAQWLQSVLGNEYRVHTTEDIYRSSHIDSTVMCLRPGLVLLNSARVTEKNCPKIFDKWDKLYFEDVAPTSESELKIQKEIRDPIGHKINELGFKTNLFDMSSPWVGMNLLSYDQETVLVDERQENLIKLLEKNKFNIV
;
A
#
# COMPACT_ATOMS: atom_id res chain seq x y z
N TYR A 1 -2.42 15.79 2.72
CA TYR A 1 -1.92 16.51 3.91
C TYR A 1 -3.04 17.17 4.71
N TYR A 2 -4.13 17.58 4.08
CA TYR A 2 -5.25 18.23 4.78
C TYR A 2 -6.22 17.24 5.40
N GLU A 3 -6.29 16.02 4.88
CA GLU A 3 -7.18 14.96 5.38
C GLU A 3 -6.92 14.63 6.85
N SER A 4 -5.65 14.57 7.26
CA SER A 4 -5.29 14.33 8.65
C SER A 4 -5.74 15.44 9.61
N ALA A 5 -5.96 16.66 9.12
CA ALA A 5 -6.38 17.77 9.96
C ALA A 5 -7.77 17.55 10.59
N ALA A 6 -8.67 16.87 9.87
CA ALA A 6 -9.99 16.51 10.38
C ALA A 6 -9.93 15.50 11.54
N LEU A 7 -8.85 14.71 11.62
CA LEU A 7 -8.66 13.71 12.66
C LEU A 7 -7.97 14.25 13.92
N TYR A 8 -7.28 15.38 13.83
CA TYR A 8 -6.55 15.95 14.98
C TYR A 8 -7.39 16.15 16.23
N PRO A 9 -8.63 16.66 16.18
CA PRO A 9 -9.44 16.83 17.38
C PRO A 9 -9.72 15.49 18.10
N ILE A 10 -9.94 14.42 17.32
CA ILE A 10 -10.19 13.08 17.84
C ILE A 10 -8.90 12.51 18.44
N LEU A 11 -7.79 12.56 17.73
CA LEU A 11 -6.49 12.06 18.18
C LEU A 11 -6.01 12.82 19.41
N TYR A 12 -6.21 14.14 19.46
CA TYR A 12 -5.86 14.96 20.62
C TYR A 12 -6.66 14.57 21.86
N LYS A 13 -7.95 14.25 21.70
CA LYS A 13 -8.79 13.75 22.78
C LYS A 13 -8.28 12.42 23.33
N TYR A 14 -7.87 11.49 22.46
CA TYR A 14 -7.23 10.24 22.89
C TYR A 14 -5.92 10.51 23.64
N PHE A 15 -5.07 11.39 23.12
CA PHE A 15 -3.83 11.78 23.77
C PHE A 15 -4.07 12.35 25.18
N GLN A 16 -5.06 13.23 25.35
CA GLN A 16 -5.45 13.77 26.66
C GLN A 16 -5.92 12.69 27.63
N ASN A 17 -6.41 11.56 27.14
CA ASN A 17 -6.80 10.40 27.94
C ASN A 17 -5.67 9.36 28.12
N GLY A 18 -4.42 9.75 27.90
CA GLY A 18 -3.25 8.93 28.17
C GLY A 18 -2.80 8.01 27.03
N PHE A 19 -3.42 8.08 25.86
CA PHE A 19 -2.94 7.33 24.69
C PHE A 19 -1.64 7.98 24.15
N LYS A 20 -0.67 7.14 23.87
CA LYS A 20 0.55 7.59 23.20
C LYS A 20 0.24 7.95 21.74
N TRP A 21 0.50 9.19 21.37
CA TRP A 21 0.36 9.68 20.03
C TRP A 21 1.66 10.34 19.58
N ILE A 22 2.21 9.87 18.48
CA ILE A 22 3.41 10.41 17.86
C ILE A 22 3.05 10.79 16.43
N ALA A 23 3.20 12.08 16.11
CA ALA A 23 3.00 12.56 14.76
C ALA A 23 4.17 12.10 13.88
N GLY A 24 3.85 11.48 12.75
CA GLY A 24 4.84 11.16 11.74
C GLY A 24 5.44 12.42 11.11
N PRO A 25 6.70 12.38 10.66
CA PRO A 25 7.29 13.49 9.92
C PRO A 25 6.48 13.75 8.65
N LYS A 26 6.32 15.04 8.31
CA LYS A 26 5.73 15.47 7.04
C LYS A 26 6.85 15.78 6.08
N PRO A 27 7.04 15.02 4.99
CA PRO A 27 8.05 15.34 4.01
C PRO A 27 7.73 16.69 3.37
N LEU A 28 8.72 17.54 3.24
CA LEU A 28 8.60 18.86 2.60
C LEU A 28 8.58 18.73 1.09
N LEU A 29 8.93 17.55 0.56
CA LEU A 29 9.10 17.30 -0.87
C LEU A 29 10.01 18.37 -1.46
N ASN A 30 11.26 18.40 -0.99
CA ASN A 30 12.23 19.38 -1.42
C ASN A 30 12.30 19.42 -2.94
N TYR A 31 11.90 20.55 -3.48
CA TYR A 31 11.79 20.80 -4.89
C TYR A 31 13.21 20.91 -5.45
N ASP A 32 13.73 19.83 -5.94
CA ASP A 32 14.96 19.83 -6.70
C ASP A 32 14.61 19.97 -8.18
N SER A 33 14.64 21.20 -8.69
CA SER A 33 14.33 21.52 -10.08
C SER A 33 15.26 20.83 -11.09
N SER A 34 16.36 20.22 -10.64
CA SER A 34 17.23 19.41 -11.47
C SER A 34 16.65 18.01 -11.77
N LEU A 35 15.61 17.62 -11.04
CA LEU A 35 15.00 16.30 -11.19
C LEU A 35 13.86 16.35 -12.23
N PRO A 36 13.88 15.48 -13.24
CA PRO A 36 12.95 15.53 -14.37
C PRO A 36 11.47 15.45 -13.98
N TYR A 37 11.18 14.96 -12.78
CA TYR A 37 9.82 14.74 -12.28
C TYR A 37 9.06 16.04 -11.94
N TYR A 38 9.76 17.14 -11.70
CA TYR A 38 9.16 18.40 -11.26
C TYR A 38 9.42 19.55 -12.25
N ARG A 39 9.88 19.26 -13.44
CA ARG A 39 9.95 20.28 -14.49
C ARG A 39 8.56 20.60 -14.98
N ASP A 40 8.26 21.88 -15.04
CA ASP A 40 7.03 22.47 -15.57
C ASP A 40 6.47 21.69 -16.76
N GLY A 41 5.45 20.89 -16.52
CA GLY A 41 4.65 20.25 -17.54
C GLY A 41 5.27 19.09 -18.31
N ASP A 42 6.52 18.70 -18.07
CA ASP A 42 7.12 17.53 -18.71
C ASP A 42 6.64 16.25 -18.01
N ALA A 43 5.61 15.65 -18.57
CA ALA A 43 5.24 14.29 -18.22
C ALA A 43 6.44 13.38 -18.50
N ILE A 44 6.84 12.55 -17.52
CA ILE A 44 7.76 11.46 -17.80
C ILE A 44 7.05 10.57 -18.82
N GLU A 45 7.56 10.51 -20.03
CA GLU A 45 7.07 9.55 -21.01
C GLU A 45 7.41 8.15 -20.50
N LEU A 46 6.37 7.40 -20.15
CA LEU A 46 6.48 6.00 -19.84
C LEU A 46 6.61 5.23 -21.14
N THR A 47 7.62 4.39 -21.23
CA THR A 47 7.74 3.43 -22.35
C THR A 47 6.68 2.33 -22.18
N ASP A 48 6.37 1.62 -23.27
CA ASP A 48 5.45 0.45 -23.21
C ASP A 48 5.95 -0.61 -22.21
N GLU A 49 7.25 -0.72 -22.06
CA GLU A 49 7.89 -1.63 -21.11
C GLU A 49 7.69 -1.17 -19.67
N ASP A 50 7.77 0.13 -19.41
CA ASP A 50 7.46 0.77 -18.13
C ASP A 50 5.99 0.54 -17.75
N VAL A 51 5.07 0.71 -18.71
CA VAL A 51 3.63 0.48 -18.52
C VAL A 51 3.35 -1.00 -18.23
N LYS A 52 4.00 -1.90 -18.94
CA LYS A 52 3.88 -3.34 -18.70
C LYS A 52 4.42 -3.74 -17.33
N HIS A 53 5.58 -3.21 -16.95
CA HIS A 53 6.18 -3.42 -15.64
C HIS A 53 5.27 -2.88 -14.53
N GLN A 54 4.69 -1.70 -14.72
CA GLN A 54 3.77 -1.09 -13.78
C GLN A 54 2.48 -1.90 -13.60
N LYS A 55 1.93 -2.47 -14.68
CA LYS A 55 0.76 -3.36 -14.63
C LYS A 55 1.07 -4.66 -13.87
N LEU A 56 2.24 -5.23 -14.06
CA LEU A 56 2.63 -6.49 -13.43
C LEU A 56 3.03 -6.33 -11.96
N THR A 57 3.75 -5.27 -11.64
CA THR A 57 4.34 -5.07 -10.30
C THR A 57 3.59 -4.05 -9.46
N GLY A 58 2.70 -3.25 -10.08
CA GLY A 58 2.08 -2.08 -9.46
C GLY A 58 3.11 -0.98 -9.11
N GLY A 59 4.35 -1.13 -9.59
CA GLY A 59 5.46 -0.33 -9.14
C GLY A 59 5.66 0.95 -9.96
N ARG A 60 5.95 2.05 -9.29
CA ARG A 60 6.55 3.21 -9.95
C ARG A 60 8.00 2.89 -10.31
N LEU A 61 8.43 3.45 -11.43
CA LEU A 61 9.77 3.26 -11.96
C LEU A 61 10.85 3.68 -10.96
N GLU A 62 11.96 2.98 -11.02
CA GLU A 62 13.15 3.23 -10.20
C GLU A 62 13.64 4.70 -10.25
N LYS A 63 13.41 5.38 -11.37
CA LYS A 63 13.67 6.81 -11.57
C LYS A 63 12.94 7.71 -10.55
N LEU A 64 11.78 7.28 -10.06
CA LEU A 64 10.96 8.02 -9.12
C LEU A 64 11.35 7.73 -7.66
N HIS A 65 11.99 6.59 -7.40
CA HIS A 65 12.41 6.21 -6.05
C HIS A 65 13.63 7.01 -5.54
N LYS A 66 14.49 7.49 -6.43
CA LYS A 66 15.66 8.28 -6.02
C LYS A 66 15.32 9.58 -5.30
N LEU A 67 14.12 10.10 -5.52
CA LEU A 67 13.63 11.29 -4.83
C LEU A 67 13.21 11.00 -3.39
N ALA A 68 12.66 9.82 -3.18
CA ALA A 68 12.10 9.43 -1.91
C ALA A 68 13.14 9.13 -0.82
N GLU A 69 14.44 9.00 -1.17
CA GLU A 69 15.50 8.67 -0.21
C GLU A 69 16.15 9.91 0.45
N LYS A 70 15.67 11.13 0.18
CA LYS A 70 16.20 12.36 0.77
C LYS A 70 15.49 12.79 2.05
N GLU A 71 14.24 12.37 2.23
CA GLU A 71 13.39 12.71 3.37
C GLU A 71 12.76 11.46 3.96
N ILE A 72 12.31 11.55 5.20
CA ILE A 72 11.56 10.46 5.83
C ILE A 72 10.17 10.39 5.20
N LEU A 73 9.92 9.32 4.46
CA LEU A 73 8.60 8.98 3.95
C LEU A 73 8.07 7.78 4.72
N PHE A 74 6.98 7.99 5.43
CA PHE A 74 6.30 6.96 6.20
C PHE A 74 4.80 6.99 5.94
N GLU A 75 4.27 5.83 5.63
CA GLU A 75 2.84 5.58 5.53
C GLU A 75 2.48 4.28 6.24
N ALA A 76 1.48 4.33 7.12
CA ALA A 76 1.08 3.17 7.92
C ALA A 76 0.57 2.00 7.06
N ALA A 77 -0.08 2.29 5.93
CA ALA A 77 -0.57 1.28 4.99
C ALA A 77 0.55 0.48 4.28
N ASN A 78 1.82 0.89 4.45
CA ASN A 78 2.98 0.08 4.03
C ASN A 78 3.40 -0.95 5.08
N THR A 79 2.64 -1.10 6.17
CA THR A 79 3.06 -1.91 7.31
C THR A 79 2.05 -3.00 7.59
N VAL A 80 2.54 -4.24 7.71
CA VAL A 80 1.77 -5.39 8.23
C VAL A 80 2.33 -5.76 9.59
N ARG A 81 1.46 -5.83 10.59
CA ARG A 81 1.84 -6.16 11.97
C ARG A 81 1.61 -7.64 12.28
N MET A 82 2.62 -8.28 12.86
CA MET A 82 2.61 -9.67 13.33
C MET A 82 3.06 -9.72 14.79
N GLY A 83 2.17 -9.36 15.69
CA GLY A 83 2.53 -9.23 17.11
C GLY A 83 3.54 -8.10 17.34
N LYS A 84 4.80 -8.46 17.67
CA LYS A 84 5.91 -7.50 17.84
C LYS A 84 6.80 -7.33 16.61
N ASP A 85 6.56 -8.07 15.56
CA ASP A 85 7.21 -7.91 14.29
C ASP A 85 6.34 -7.10 13.32
N LEU A 86 6.94 -6.19 12.60
CA LEU A 86 6.30 -5.39 11.57
C LEU A 86 7.04 -5.59 10.25
N LEU A 87 6.34 -5.98 9.21
CA LEU A 87 6.87 -5.97 7.86
C LEU A 87 6.53 -4.62 7.22
N TYR A 88 7.56 -3.89 6.79
CA TYR A 88 7.44 -2.59 6.16
C TYR A 88 7.84 -2.66 4.69
N LEU A 89 6.95 -2.24 3.82
CA LEU A 89 7.19 -2.17 2.38
C LEU A 89 7.91 -0.87 2.03
N ILE A 90 9.10 -0.99 1.46
CA ILE A 90 9.80 0.11 0.79
C ILE A 90 9.14 0.32 -0.56
N SER A 91 8.51 1.47 -0.77
CA SER A 91 7.67 1.75 -1.93
C SER A 91 7.68 3.24 -2.31
N SER A 92 6.75 3.66 -3.16
CA SER A 92 6.61 5.07 -3.54
C SER A 92 6.10 5.98 -2.43
N SER A 93 5.46 5.44 -1.38
CA SER A 93 4.92 6.20 -0.24
C SER A 93 5.63 5.93 1.08
N GLY A 94 6.64 5.05 1.06
CA GLY A 94 7.44 4.74 2.23
C GLY A 94 8.86 4.31 1.86
N ASN A 95 9.85 4.87 2.51
CA ASN A 95 11.26 4.64 2.18
C ASN A 95 12.06 4.02 3.35
N LYS A 96 13.36 3.76 3.12
CA LYS A 96 14.26 3.21 4.15
C LYS A 96 14.37 4.12 5.36
N LEU A 97 14.40 5.44 5.15
CA LEU A 97 14.40 6.41 6.24
C LEU A 97 13.11 6.35 7.06
N GLY A 98 11.96 6.12 6.42
CA GLY A 98 10.67 5.90 7.08
C GLY A 98 10.67 4.65 7.96
N ALA A 99 11.25 3.54 7.47
CA ALA A 99 11.41 2.32 8.26
C ALA A 99 12.32 2.51 9.48
N GLN A 100 13.44 3.23 9.32
CA GLN A 100 14.36 3.57 10.40
C GLN A 100 13.69 4.49 11.44
N TRP A 101 12.95 5.47 10.98
CA TRP A 101 12.15 6.33 11.86
C TRP A 101 11.14 5.52 12.66
N LEU A 102 10.38 4.65 12.01
CA LEU A 102 9.41 3.77 12.67
C LEU A 102 10.06 2.90 13.73
N GLN A 103 11.21 2.27 13.41
CA GLN A 103 11.97 1.47 14.37
C GLN A 103 12.42 2.31 15.58
N SER A 104 12.90 3.54 15.35
CA SER A 104 13.36 4.43 16.42
C SER A 104 12.23 4.84 17.37
N VAL A 105 11.04 5.09 16.81
CA VAL A 105 9.84 5.45 17.59
C VAL A 105 9.32 4.28 18.41
N LEU A 106 9.33 3.08 17.83
CA LEU A 106 8.83 1.86 18.49
C LEU A 106 9.84 1.27 19.50
N GLY A 107 11.10 1.69 19.43
CA GLY A 107 12.16 1.21 20.30
C GLY A 107 12.42 -0.29 20.15
N ASN A 108 12.91 -0.91 21.22
CA ASN A 108 13.29 -2.33 21.22
C ASN A 108 12.12 -3.29 21.47
N GLU A 109 10.92 -2.78 21.74
CA GLU A 109 9.75 -3.64 21.93
C GLU A 109 9.26 -4.27 20.63
N TYR A 110 9.54 -3.63 19.49
CA TYR A 110 9.12 -4.04 18.17
C TYR A 110 10.32 -4.19 17.24
N ARG A 111 10.16 -5.00 16.21
CA ARG A 111 11.16 -5.21 15.16
C ARG A 111 10.57 -4.88 13.82
N VAL A 112 11.17 -3.91 13.13
CA VAL A 112 10.76 -3.51 11.79
C VAL A 112 11.62 -4.26 10.77
N HIS A 113 10.99 -5.11 9.98
CA HIS A 113 11.59 -5.83 8.86
C HIS A 113 11.21 -5.13 7.56
N THR A 114 12.14 -4.92 6.66
CA THR A 114 11.87 -4.25 5.39
C THR A 114 11.80 -5.25 4.24
N THR A 115 10.97 -4.93 3.25
CA THR A 115 10.91 -5.62 1.96
C THR A 115 10.71 -4.61 0.85
N GLU A 116 11.32 -4.85 -0.32
CA GLU A 116 11.21 -3.97 -1.50
C GLU A 116 10.96 -4.74 -2.81
N ASP A 117 11.08 -6.07 -2.78
CA ASP A 117 11.07 -6.90 -3.98
C ASP A 117 9.70 -7.46 -4.35
N ILE A 118 8.68 -7.19 -3.54
CA ILE A 118 7.34 -7.74 -3.73
C ILE A 118 6.37 -6.75 -4.40
N TYR A 119 6.53 -5.47 -4.15
CA TYR A 119 5.67 -4.42 -4.69
C TYR A 119 6.30 -3.04 -4.52
N ARG A 120 6.30 -2.22 -5.55
CA ARG A 120 6.98 -0.92 -5.53
C ARG A 120 6.06 0.30 -5.55
N SER A 121 4.75 0.09 -5.63
CA SER A 121 3.77 1.17 -5.50
C SER A 121 3.47 1.48 -4.04
N SER A 122 2.35 2.11 -3.74
CA SER A 122 1.90 2.36 -2.37
C SER A 122 1.22 1.13 -1.79
N HIS A 123 1.16 1.00 -0.50
CA HIS A 123 0.38 0.06 0.32
C HIS A 123 0.74 -1.43 0.12
N ILE A 124 0.89 -2.12 1.22
CA ILE A 124 1.22 -3.55 1.24
C ILE A 124 -0.02 -4.44 1.31
N ASP A 125 -1.15 -3.91 1.71
CA ASP A 125 -2.38 -4.60 2.09
C ASP A 125 -3.03 -5.46 1.00
N SER A 126 -2.83 -5.12 -0.29
CA SER A 126 -3.26 -5.94 -1.43
C SER A 126 -2.20 -6.96 -1.90
N THR A 127 -1.12 -7.12 -1.13
CA THR A 127 0.02 -7.98 -1.48
C THR A 127 0.30 -9.02 -0.40
N VAL A 128 0.20 -8.62 0.87
CA VAL A 128 0.49 -9.47 2.03
C VAL A 128 -0.58 -9.27 3.08
N MET A 129 -1.29 -10.32 3.43
CA MET A 129 -2.29 -10.33 4.50
C MET A 129 -1.98 -11.45 5.50
N CYS A 130 -1.67 -11.08 6.74
CA CYS A 130 -1.52 -12.05 7.82
C CYS A 130 -2.91 -12.47 8.31
N LEU A 131 -3.30 -13.72 8.06
CA LEU A 131 -4.62 -14.23 8.40
C LEU A 131 -4.71 -14.64 9.88
N ARG A 132 -3.69 -15.34 10.36
CA ARG A 132 -3.52 -15.74 11.77
C ARG A 132 -2.05 -16.08 12.03
N PRO A 133 -1.61 -16.24 13.28
CA PRO A 133 -0.24 -16.64 13.56
C PRO A 133 0.17 -17.88 12.78
N GLY A 134 1.23 -17.76 11.98
CA GLY A 134 1.77 -18.85 11.16
C GLY A 134 1.09 -19.03 9.80
N LEU A 135 0.11 -18.21 9.42
CA LEU A 135 -0.56 -18.29 8.12
C LEU A 135 -0.68 -16.92 7.45
N VAL A 136 -0.19 -16.82 6.23
CA VAL A 136 -0.22 -15.59 5.42
C VAL A 136 -0.86 -15.82 4.05
N LEU A 137 -1.68 -14.88 3.61
CA LEU A 137 -2.19 -14.78 2.25
C LEU A 137 -1.27 -13.86 1.44
N LEU A 138 -0.83 -14.32 0.29
CA LEU A 138 0.12 -13.64 -0.59
C LEU A 138 -0.47 -13.50 -1.99
N ASN A 139 -0.37 -12.31 -2.56
CA ASN A 139 -0.71 -12.07 -3.95
C ASN A 139 0.31 -12.76 -4.87
N SER A 140 -0.08 -13.84 -5.53
CA SER A 140 0.84 -14.64 -6.37
C SER A 140 1.29 -13.92 -7.65
N ALA A 141 0.59 -12.87 -8.09
CA ALA A 141 1.05 -12.02 -9.18
C ALA A 141 2.27 -11.14 -8.79
N ARG A 142 2.56 -11.00 -7.49
CA ARG A 142 3.64 -10.15 -6.96
C ARG A 142 4.64 -10.91 -6.12
N VAL A 143 4.19 -11.91 -5.39
CA VAL A 143 5.00 -12.69 -4.44
C VAL A 143 5.10 -14.13 -4.91
N THR A 144 6.32 -14.59 -5.03
CA THR A 144 6.69 -15.97 -5.38
C THR A 144 7.62 -16.53 -4.31
N GLU A 145 7.94 -17.80 -4.35
CA GLU A 145 8.95 -18.42 -3.45
C GLU A 145 10.31 -17.69 -3.49
N LYS A 146 10.65 -17.03 -4.61
CA LYS A 146 11.95 -16.37 -4.80
C LYS A 146 12.05 -15.02 -4.07
N ASN A 147 10.96 -14.28 -4.00
CA ASN A 147 10.93 -12.93 -3.43
C ASN A 147 10.07 -12.82 -2.17
N CYS A 148 9.55 -13.95 -1.66
CA CYS A 148 8.79 -13.96 -0.42
C CYS A 148 9.63 -13.43 0.73
N PRO A 149 9.12 -12.48 1.53
CA PRO A 149 9.86 -11.96 2.67
C PRO A 149 10.26 -13.06 3.66
N LYS A 150 11.52 -13.11 4.04
CA LYS A 150 12.11 -14.17 4.92
C LYS A 150 11.41 -14.32 6.26
N ILE A 151 10.70 -13.28 6.72
CA ILE A 151 9.92 -13.36 7.94
C ILE A 151 8.82 -14.43 7.88
N PHE A 152 8.43 -14.83 6.67
CA PHE A 152 7.44 -15.88 6.41
C PHE A 152 8.03 -17.25 6.10
N ASP A 153 9.35 -17.46 6.26
CA ASP A 153 9.98 -18.76 5.93
C ASP A 153 9.34 -19.94 6.67
N LYS A 154 8.89 -19.71 7.90
CA LYS A 154 8.25 -20.73 8.75
C LYS A 154 6.73 -20.67 8.78
N TRP A 155 6.14 -19.86 7.92
CA TRP A 155 4.69 -19.68 7.85
C TRP A 155 4.11 -20.50 6.73
N ASP A 156 2.90 -21.01 6.93
CA ASP A 156 2.06 -21.52 5.84
C ASP A 156 1.66 -20.36 4.94
N LYS A 157 1.70 -20.58 3.63
CA LYS A 157 1.48 -19.53 2.62
C LYS A 157 0.32 -19.93 1.73
N LEU A 158 -0.68 -19.07 1.66
CA LEU A 158 -1.75 -19.16 0.68
C LEU A 158 -1.44 -18.19 -0.46
N TYR A 159 -1.16 -18.70 -1.64
CA TYR A 159 -0.97 -17.90 -2.84
C TYR A 159 -2.30 -17.72 -3.55
N PHE A 160 -2.62 -16.49 -3.91
CA PHE A 160 -3.88 -16.16 -4.55
C PHE A 160 -3.73 -14.96 -5.50
N GLU A 161 -4.42 -15.01 -6.64
CA GLU A 161 -4.45 -13.93 -7.63
C GLU A 161 -5.78 -13.82 -8.38
N ASP A 162 -6.72 -14.72 -8.12
CA ASP A 162 -7.99 -14.81 -8.83
C ASP A 162 -9.05 -13.89 -8.20
N VAL A 163 -8.73 -12.58 -8.18
CA VAL A 163 -9.64 -11.56 -7.66
C VAL A 163 -10.76 -11.26 -8.65
N ALA A 164 -11.97 -11.05 -8.14
CA ALA A 164 -13.08 -10.60 -8.95
C ALA A 164 -12.80 -9.22 -9.59
N PRO A 165 -13.11 -9.04 -10.86
CA PRO A 165 -12.91 -7.74 -11.51
C PRO A 165 -13.84 -6.68 -10.90
N THR A 166 -13.40 -5.42 -10.97
CA THR A 166 -14.24 -4.28 -10.63
C THR A 166 -15.48 -4.27 -11.53
N SER A 167 -16.65 -4.08 -10.94
CA SER A 167 -17.92 -4.07 -11.69
C SER A 167 -18.00 -2.89 -12.67
N GLU A 168 -18.75 -3.05 -13.76
CA GLU A 168 -18.95 -1.99 -14.74
C GLU A 168 -19.58 -0.72 -14.12
N SER A 169 -20.47 -0.90 -13.14
CA SER A 169 -21.08 0.22 -12.41
C SER A 169 -20.06 1.00 -11.60
N GLU A 170 -19.14 0.33 -10.93
CA GLU A 170 -18.05 0.98 -10.19
C GLU A 170 -17.06 1.67 -11.12
N LEU A 171 -16.70 1.03 -12.22
CA LEU A 171 -15.84 1.65 -13.24
C LEU A 171 -16.47 2.93 -13.80
N LYS A 172 -17.79 2.93 -14.00
CA LYS A 172 -18.54 4.12 -14.43
C LYS A 172 -18.46 5.23 -13.38
N ILE A 173 -18.75 4.92 -12.11
CA ILE A 173 -18.67 5.89 -11.00
C ILE A 173 -17.24 6.45 -10.88
N GLN A 174 -16.23 5.59 -10.92
CA GLN A 174 -14.83 6.02 -10.87
C GLN A 174 -14.51 6.98 -12.02
N LYS A 175 -14.99 6.69 -13.23
CA LYS A 175 -14.81 7.56 -14.38
C LYS A 175 -15.50 8.90 -14.20
N GLU A 176 -16.74 8.93 -13.73
CA GLU A 176 -17.50 10.14 -13.46
C GLU A 176 -16.83 11.06 -12.44
N ILE A 177 -16.15 10.48 -11.44
CA ILE A 177 -15.36 11.23 -10.44
C ILE A 177 -14.03 11.71 -11.02
N ARG A 178 -13.34 10.84 -11.73
CA ARG A 178 -11.99 11.07 -12.25
C ARG A 178 -11.94 12.11 -13.35
N ASP A 179 -12.87 12.05 -14.29
CA ASP A 179 -12.83 12.89 -15.50
C ASP A 179 -12.89 14.39 -15.17
N PRO A 180 -13.78 14.88 -14.28
CA PRO A 180 -13.76 16.27 -13.86
C PRO A 180 -12.47 16.70 -13.16
N ILE A 181 -11.88 15.81 -12.34
CA ILE A 181 -10.62 16.08 -11.65
C ILE A 181 -9.48 16.18 -12.67
N GLY A 182 -9.43 15.26 -13.64
CA GLY A 182 -8.47 15.28 -14.72
C GLY A 182 -8.54 16.54 -15.57
N HIS A 183 -9.76 16.97 -15.91
CA HIS A 183 -9.99 18.23 -16.60
C HIS A 183 -9.42 19.41 -15.82
N LYS A 184 -9.74 19.47 -14.52
CA LYS A 184 -9.27 20.57 -13.66
C LYS A 184 -7.76 20.61 -13.52
N ILE A 185 -7.13 19.47 -13.40
CA ILE A 185 -5.67 19.34 -13.32
C ILE A 185 -5.02 19.80 -14.63
N ASN A 186 -5.60 19.42 -15.77
CA ASN A 186 -5.12 19.85 -17.10
C ASN A 186 -5.32 21.36 -17.31
N GLU A 187 -6.44 21.94 -16.86
CA GLU A 187 -6.66 23.40 -16.88
C GLU A 187 -5.60 24.17 -16.09
N LEU A 188 -5.08 23.55 -15.01
CA LEU A 188 -3.99 24.12 -14.20
C LEU A 188 -2.60 23.93 -14.84
N GLY A 189 -2.53 23.37 -16.04
CA GLY A 189 -1.29 23.18 -16.78
C GLY A 189 -0.50 21.88 -16.42
N PHE A 190 -1.09 21.02 -15.59
CA PHE A 190 -0.47 19.74 -15.26
C PHE A 190 -0.92 18.66 -16.25
N LYS A 191 0.03 18.01 -16.90
CA LYS A 191 -0.26 16.80 -17.68
C LYS A 191 -0.29 15.61 -16.73
N THR A 192 -1.48 15.16 -16.36
CA THR A 192 -1.63 13.95 -15.57
C THR A 192 -2.43 12.91 -16.33
N ASN A 193 -1.89 11.72 -16.40
CA ASN A 193 -2.71 10.54 -16.61
C ASN A 193 -3.24 10.16 -15.22
N LEU A 194 -4.49 10.48 -14.93
CA LEU A 194 -5.15 9.94 -13.76
C LEU A 194 -5.30 8.44 -14.01
N PHE A 195 -4.48 7.67 -13.29
CA PHE A 195 -4.56 6.22 -13.29
C PHE A 195 -5.90 5.78 -12.71
N ASP A 196 -6.30 4.56 -12.99
CA ASP A 196 -7.43 3.94 -12.32
C ASP A 196 -7.28 4.13 -10.81
N MET A 197 -8.31 4.68 -10.18
CA MET A 197 -8.26 5.08 -8.77
C MET A 197 -8.15 3.90 -7.82
N SER A 198 -8.46 2.69 -8.29
CA SER A 198 -8.32 1.47 -7.51
C SER A 198 -7.45 0.43 -8.24
N SER A 199 -6.62 -0.26 -7.46
CA SER A 199 -5.91 -1.43 -7.94
C SER A 199 -6.91 -2.57 -8.17
N PRO A 200 -6.79 -3.38 -9.24
CA PRO A 200 -7.59 -4.60 -9.39
C PRO A 200 -7.42 -5.56 -8.21
N TRP A 201 -6.34 -5.44 -7.48
CA TRP A 201 -5.98 -6.28 -6.33
C TRP A 201 -6.64 -5.83 -5.00
N VAL A 202 -7.45 -4.78 -5.02
CA VAL A 202 -8.16 -4.30 -3.83
C VAL A 202 -9.08 -5.40 -3.24
N GLY A 203 -9.55 -6.32 -4.07
CA GLY A 203 -10.32 -7.48 -3.63
C GLY A 203 -9.58 -8.43 -2.68
N MET A 204 -8.25 -8.33 -2.59
CA MET A 204 -7.47 -9.06 -1.58
C MET A 204 -7.36 -8.32 -0.25
N ASN A 205 -7.83 -7.09 -0.17
CA ASN A 205 -7.77 -6.28 1.05
C ASN A 205 -8.90 -6.68 1.99
N LEU A 206 -8.62 -7.63 2.85
CA LEU A 206 -9.55 -8.20 3.83
C LEU A 206 -9.12 -7.83 5.26
N LEU A 207 -10.01 -7.98 6.22
CA LEU A 207 -9.71 -7.81 7.63
C LEU A 207 -9.78 -9.15 8.36
N SER A 208 -8.66 -9.59 8.91
CA SER A 208 -8.64 -10.68 9.88
C SER A 208 -9.11 -10.14 11.22
N TYR A 209 -10.35 -10.45 11.58
CA TYR A 209 -10.96 -9.99 12.83
C TYR A 209 -10.38 -10.73 14.04
N ASP A 210 -10.19 -12.03 13.89
CA ASP A 210 -9.51 -12.91 14.84
C ASP A 210 -8.81 -14.07 14.10
N GLN A 211 -8.40 -15.11 14.82
CA GLN A 211 -7.68 -16.25 14.23
C GLN A 211 -8.57 -17.16 13.36
N GLU A 212 -9.88 -17.02 13.45
CA GLU A 212 -10.85 -17.88 12.80
C GLU A 212 -11.85 -17.11 11.92
N THR A 213 -11.89 -15.78 12.03
CA THR A 213 -12.90 -14.94 11.39
C THR A 213 -12.25 -13.89 10.51
N VAL A 214 -12.72 -13.77 9.28
CA VAL A 214 -12.28 -12.75 8.32
C VAL A 214 -13.46 -12.00 7.72
N LEU A 215 -13.30 -10.69 7.53
CA LEU A 215 -14.21 -9.87 6.77
C LEU A 215 -13.63 -9.70 5.36
N VAL A 216 -14.41 -10.08 4.35
CA VAL A 216 -13.99 -10.05 2.95
C VAL A 216 -15.13 -9.54 2.07
N ASP A 217 -14.80 -8.91 0.96
CA ASP A 217 -15.78 -8.47 -0.03
C ASP A 217 -16.55 -9.68 -0.59
N GLU A 218 -17.87 -9.67 -0.49
CA GLU A 218 -18.76 -10.76 -0.93
C GLU A 218 -18.58 -11.15 -2.41
N ARG A 219 -18.08 -10.25 -3.23
CA ARG A 219 -17.81 -10.48 -4.66
C ARG A 219 -16.57 -11.34 -4.89
N GLN A 220 -15.73 -11.53 -3.89
CA GLN A 220 -14.52 -12.33 -3.98
C GLN A 220 -14.76 -13.81 -3.74
N GLU A 221 -15.68 -14.40 -4.51
CA GLU A 221 -16.14 -15.79 -4.32
C GLU A 221 -15.00 -16.82 -4.27
N ASN A 222 -13.97 -16.65 -5.11
CA ASN A 222 -12.86 -17.59 -5.15
C ASN A 222 -11.94 -17.43 -3.93
N LEU A 223 -11.77 -16.19 -3.44
CA LEU A 223 -11.05 -15.93 -2.19
C LEU A 223 -11.83 -16.49 -1.00
N ILE A 224 -13.15 -16.30 -0.95
CA ILE A 224 -14.03 -16.86 0.08
C ILE A 224 -13.89 -18.40 0.14
N LYS A 225 -13.99 -19.09 -1.00
CA LYS A 225 -13.79 -20.55 -1.07
C LYS A 225 -12.42 -20.99 -0.55
N LEU A 226 -11.36 -20.22 -0.86
CA LEU A 226 -10.02 -20.48 -0.35
C LEU A 226 -9.95 -20.34 1.18
N LEU A 227 -10.57 -19.30 1.73
CA LEU A 227 -10.58 -19.01 3.16
C LEU A 227 -11.40 -20.06 3.93
N GLU A 228 -12.60 -20.44 3.43
CA GLU A 228 -13.44 -21.50 4.00
C GLU A 228 -12.72 -22.84 4.02
N LYS A 229 -12.02 -23.19 2.92
CA LYS A 229 -11.18 -24.42 2.86
C LYS A 229 -10.10 -24.41 3.94
N ASN A 230 -9.63 -23.23 4.35
CA ASN A 230 -8.66 -23.05 5.42
C ASN A 230 -9.31 -22.79 6.79
N LYS A 231 -10.62 -23.09 6.91
CA LYS A 231 -11.41 -23.08 8.15
C LYS A 231 -11.61 -21.68 8.75
N PHE A 232 -11.75 -20.67 7.89
CA PHE A 232 -12.17 -19.34 8.33
C PHE A 232 -13.69 -19.21 8.26
N ASN A 233 -14.24 -18.53 9.25
CA ASN A 233 -15.59 -17.99 9.22
C ASN A 233 -15.58 -16.71 8.40
N ILE A 234 -16.51 -16.57 7.47
CA ILE A 234 -16.59 -15.42 6.56
C ILE A 234 -17.70 -14.49 7.04
N VAL A 235 -17.38 -13.21 7.09
CA VAL A 235 -18.31 -12.10 7.43
C VAL A 235 -18.24 -11.03 6.36
#